data_3d89539f70c15a0a8dd9b5561a7331aa
#
_entry.id   3d89539f70c15a0a8dd9b5561a7331aa
#
_cell.length_a   1.000
_cell.length_b   1.000
_cell.length_c   1.000
_cell.angle_alpha   90.00
_cell.angle_beta   90.00
_cell.angle_gamma   90.00
#
_symmetry.space_group_name_H-M   'P 1'
#
loop_
_entity.id
_entity.type
_entity.pdbx_description
1 polymer ?
#
loop_
_entity_poly.entity_id
_entity_poly.type
_entity_poly.pdbx_seq_one_letter_code
_entity_poly.pdbx_strand_id
1 'polypeptide(L)'
;IGFPLRLLARENYDRLVRKLGVGKVGLLTGEERILPAGARYLCCTVESMPIDANADAELANRRFDFVAVDEVQLAGDRERGHVFTDRILHARGAFETMFMGAETAAPLLKALLPDAKFEFRDRMSRLAYAGPKKLTRLPRRSAIVAFSAADVYQIAEFVKRQRGGAAVVMGRLSPRTRNAQVELYQNGDVDFLIATDAIGMGLNLDLGHVALSADMKFDGRQ
;
A
#
# COMPACT_ATOMS: atom_id res chain seq x y z
N ILE A 1 -1.24 1.81 -14.12
CA ILE A 1 -0.41 1.73 -12.91
C ILE A 1 -0.84 0.51 -12.11
N GLY A 2 0.10 -0.41 -11.81
CA GLY A 2 -0.09 -1.56 -10.94
C GLY A 2 0.27 -1.23 -9.49
N PHE A 3 -0.67 -1.41 -8.58
CA PHE A 3 -0.51 -1.19 -7.14
C PHE A 3 -0.40 -2.52 -6.39
N PRO A 4 0.30 -2.57 -5.26
CA PRO A 4 0.47 -3.79 -4.48
C PRO A 4 -0.82 -4.25 -3.78
N LEU A 5 -1.78 -3.36 -3.58
CA LEU A 5 -3.03 -3.61 -2.85
C LEU A 5 -4.25 -3.06 -3.59
N ARG A 6 -5.37 -3.78 -3.50
CA ARG A 6 -6.68 -3.36 -4.04
C ARG A 6 -7.11 -1.99 -3.51
N LEU A 7 -6.88 -1.74 -2.22
CA LEU A 7 -7.21 -0.47 -1.59
C LEU A 7 -6.48 0.71 -2.24
N LEU A 8 -5.17 0.56 -2.52
CA LEU A 8 -4.38 1.60 -3.20
C LEU A 8 -4.85 1.82 -4.64
N ALA A 9 -5.13 0.73 -5.36
CA ALA A 9 -5.69 0.85 -6.70
C ALA A 9 -7.01 1.63 -6.69
N ARG A 10 -7.90 1.33 -5.74
CA ARG A 10 -9.18 2.01 -5.57
C ARG A 10 -9.02 3.47 -5.15
N GLU A 11 -8.19 3.78 -4.18
CA GLU A 11 -7.94 5.15 -3.72
C GLU A 11 -7.39 6.03 -4.86
N ASN A 12 -6.42 5.51 -5.61
CA ASN A 12 -5.87 6.23 -6.75
C ASN A 12 -6.87 6.36 -7.91
N TYR A 13 -7.71 5.34 -8.15
CA TYR A 13 -8.83 5.45 -9.07
C TYR A 13 -9.76 6.60 -8.67
N ASP A 14 -10.23 6.64 -7.43
CA ASP A 14 -11.14 7.68 -6.94
C ASP A 14 -10.49 9.07 -7.01
N ARG A 15 -9.19 9.18 -6.72
CA ARG A 15 -8.41 10.41 -6.86
C ARG A 15 -8.33 10.87 -8.31
N LEU A 16 -8.07 9.96 -9.24
CA LEU A 16 -8.00 10.28 -10.67
C LEU A 16 -9.38 10.60 -11.25
N VAL A 17 -10.42 9.90 -10.84
CA VAL A 17 -11.81 10.20 -11.25
C VAL A 17 -12.21 11.63 -10.86
N ARG A 18 -11.86 12.06 -9.64
CA ARG A 18 -12.12 13.45 -9.20
C ARG A 18 -11.40 14.50 -10.06
N LYS A 19 -10.22 14.15 -10.60
CA LYS A 19 -9.42 15.08 -11.42
C LYS A 19 -9.78 15.06 -12.90
N LEU A 20 -10.11 13.88 -13.43
CA LEU A 20 -10.18 13.64 -14.88
C LEU A 20 -11.59 13.30 -15.38
N GLY A 21 -12.48 12.93 -14.48
CA GLY A 21 -13.83 12.46 -14.77
C GLY A 21 -13.95 10.94 -14.87
N VAL A 22 -15.13 10.43 -14.50
CA VAL A 22 -15.44 8.99 -14.38
C VAL A 22 -15.25 8.22 -15.69
N GLY A 23 -15.50 8.84 -16.85
CA GLY A 23 -15.38 8.17 -18.16
C GLY A 23 -13.95 7.97 -18.65
N LYS A 24 -12.94 8.53 -17.99
CA LYS A 24 -11.53 8.49 -18.42
C LYS A 24 -10.65 7.54 -17.65
N VAL A 25 -11.12 7.03 -16.53
CA VAL A 25 -10.34 6.20 -15.61
C VAL A 25 -10.97 4.82 -15.47
N GLY A 26 -10.18 3.78 -15.58
CA GLY A 26 -10.55 2.40 -15.32
C GLY A 26 -9.98 1.90 -13.99
N LEU A 27 -10.64 0.91 -13.42
CA LEU A 27 -10.17 0.14 -12.26
C LEU A 27 -10.26 -1.34 -12.58
N LEU A 28 -9.17 -2.06 -12.31
CA LEU A 28 -9.10 -3.51 -12.49
C LEU A 28 -8.41 -4.16 -11.30
N THR A 29 -9.17 -4.91 -10.54
CA THR A 29 -8.67 -5.70 -9.41
C THR A 29 -9.32 -7.08 -9.44
N GLY A 30 -8.89 -7.99 -8.57
CA GLY A 30 -9.53 -9.31 -8.46
C GLY A 30 -11.02 -9.27 -8.06
N GLU A 31 -11.52 -8.13 -7.55
CA GLU A 31 -12.90 -8.00 -7.08
C GLU A 31 -13.70 -6.93 -7.84
N GLU A 32 -13.04 -5.95 -8.43
CA GLU A 32 -13.69 -4.82 -9.08
C GLU A 32 -13.19 -4.64 -10.51
N ARG A 33 -14.14 -4.45 -11.42
CA ARG A 33 -13.87 -4.16 -12.83
C ARG A 33 -14.72 -2.96 -13.27
N ILE A 34 -14.06 -1.84 -13.50
CA ILE A 34 -14.68 -0.61 -14.01
C ILE A 34 -13.86 -0.18 -15.22
N LEU A 35 -14.38 -0.41 -16.43
CA LEU A 35 -13.67 -0.09 -17.69
C LEU A 35 -14.58 0.70 -18.62
N PRO A 36 -14.70 2.03 -18.43
CA PRO A 36 -15.41 2.87 -19.38
C PRO A 36 -14.78 2.81 -20.78
N ALA A 37 -15.58 2.83 -21.82
CA ALA A 37 -15.08 2.77 -23.21
C ALA A 37 -14.07 3.88 -23.54
N GLY A 38 -14.16 5.04 -22.89
CA GLY A 38 -13.24 6.18 -23.01
C GLY A 38 -12.05 6.15 -22.04
N ALA A 39 -11.84 5.09 -21.27
CA ALA A 39 -10.79 5.02 -20.28
C ALA A 39 -9.41 5.12 -20.94
N ARG A 40 -8.63 6.12 -20.53
CA ARG A 40 -7.23 6.32 -20.93
C ARG A 40 -6.25 6.01 -19.81
N TYR A 41 -6.73 5.97 -18.58
CA TYR A 41 -5.95 5.71 -17.37
C TYR A 41 -6.49 4.46 -16.71
N LEU A 42 -5.61 3.56 -16.31
CA LEU A 42 -5.98 2.33 -15.62
C LEU A 42 -5.26 2.25 -14.29
N CYS A 43 -6.01 2.16 -13.19
CA CYS A 43 -5.54 1.75 -11.88
C CYS A 43 -5.83 0.26 -11.72
N CYS A 44 -4.84 -0.55 -11.36
CA CYS A 44 -5.04 -1.98 -11.17
C CYS A 44 -4.16 -2.51 -10.04
N THR A 45 -4.46 -3.70 -9.56
CA THR A 45 -3.47 -4.44 -8.78
C THR A 45 -2.39 -5.00 -9.70
N VAL A 46 -1.21 -5.26 -9.16
CA VAL A 46 -0.07 -5.82 -9.92
C VAL A 46 -0.47 -7.16 -10.55
N GLU A 47 -1.27 -7.97 -9.85
CA GLU A 47 -1.81 -9.24 -10.36
C GLU A 47 -2.74 -9.05 -11.55
N SER A 48 -3.53 -7.98 -11.54
CA SER A 48 -4.54 -7.70 -12.57
C SER A 48 -4.01 -6.81 -13.71
N MET A 49 -2.72 -6.52 -13.76
CA MET A 49 -2.14 -5.74 -14.87
C MET A 49 -2.33 -6.48 -16.18
N PRO A 50 -2.91 -5.83 -17.22
CA PRO A 50 -3.20 -6.46 -18.51
C PRO A 50 -1.96 -6.44 -19.42
N ILE A 51 -0.92 -7.18 -19.04
CA ILE A 51 0.33 -7.28 -19.79
C ILE A 51 0.56 -8.67 -20.39
N ASP A 52 -0.28 -9.64 -20.05
CA ASP A 52 -0.16 -11.02 -20.49
C ASP A 52 -1.12 -11.34 -21.64
N ALA A 53 -0.81 -12.40 -22.38
CA ALA A 53 -1.70 -12.96 -23.41
C ALA A 53 -3.06 -13.42 -22.86
N ASN A 54 -3.14 -13.67 -21.54
CA ASN A 54 -4.37 -14.00 -20.81
C ASN A 54 -5.07 -12.79 -20.18
N ALA A 55 -4.60 -11.57 -20.50
CA ALA A 55 -5.26 -10.37 -20.05
C ALA A 55 -6.71 -10.30 -20.56
N ASP A 56 -7.53 -9.57 -19.84
CA ASP A 56 -8.91 -9.25 -20.24
C ASP A 56 -8.97 -8.93 -21.74
N ALA A 57 -9.85 -9.61 -22.49
CA ALA A 57 -9.94 -9.53 -23.94
C ALA A 57 -10.08 -8.10 -24.49
N GLU A 58 -10.71 -7.19 -23.71
CA GLU A 58 -10.81 -5.78 -24.06
C GLU A 58 -9.47 -5.02 -23.91
N LEU A 59 -8.57 -5.52 -23.07
CA LEU A 59 -7.29 -4.89 -22.73
C LEU A 59 -6.09 -5.59 -23.38
N ALA A 60 -6.21 -6.85 -23.79
CA ALA A 60 -5.13 -7.65 -24.34
C ALA A 60 -4.43 -7.03 -25.57
N ASN A 61 -5.18 -6.22 -26.34
CA ASN A 61 -4.65 -5.51 -27.51
C ASN A 61 -4.35 -4.02 -27.26
N ARG A 62 -4.55 -3.53 -26.03
CA ARG A 62 -4.25 -2.13 -25.73
C ARG A 62 -2.78 -1.95 -25.40
N ARG A 63 -2.11 -1.11 -26.18
CA ARG A 63 -0.79 -0.61 -25.83
C ARG A 63 -0.93 0.60 -24.92
N PHE A 64 -0.26 0.56 -23.78
CA PHE A 64 -0.17 1.69 -22.86
C PHE A 64 1.10 2.47 -23.17
N ASP A 65 0.97 3.78 -23.31
CA ASP A 65 2.10 4.68 -23.51
C ASP A 65 3.02 4.71 -22.30
N PHE A 66 2.42 4.73 -21.12
CA PHE A 66 3.10 4.74 -19.84
C PHE A 66 2.62 3.57 -18.97
N VAL A 67 3.57 2.82 -18.42
CA VAL A 67 3.32 1.73 -17.47
C VAL A 67 4.09 2.00 -16.18
N ALA A 68 3.45 1.84 -15.03
CA ALA A 68 4.12 1.93 -13.74
C ALA A 68 3.76 0.76 -12.84
N VAL A 69 4.74 0.28 -12.07
CA VAL A 69 4.57 -0.74 -11.03
C VAL A 69 5.08 -0.17 -9.72
N ASP A 70 4.21 -0.16 -8.71
CA ASP A 70 4.51 0.36 -7.39
C ASP A 70 4.97 -0.73 -6.43
N GLU A 71 5.79 -0.36 -5.43
CA GLU A 71 6.32 -1.25 -4.37
C GLU A 71 7.09 -2.48 -4.91
N VAL A 72 7.97 -2.25 -5.91
CA VAL A 72 8.70 -3.35 -6.59
C VAL A 72 9.64 -4.15 -5.70
N GLN A 73 9.99 -3.67 -4.49
CA GLN A 73 10.71 -4.48 -3.49
C GLN A 73 9.92 -5.73 -3.05
N LEU A 74 8.60 -5.76 -3.31
CA LEU A 74 7.79 -6.96 -3.09
C LEU A 74 8.13 -8.12 -4.04
N ALA A 75 9.02 -7.92 -5.01
CA ALA A 75 9.66 -9.03 -5.75
C ALA A 75 10.40 -10.00 -4.81
N GLY A 76 10.82 -9.55 -3.61
CA GLY A 76 11.39 -10.39 -2.56
C GLY A 76 10.36 -11.09 -1.66
N ASP A 77 9.06 -10.86 -1.85
CA ASP A 77 8.00 -11.52 -1.09
C ASP A 77 7.90 -13.01 -1.45
N ARG A 78 7.70 -13.87 -0.43
CA ARG A 78 7.68 -15.32 -0.63
C ARG A 78 6.48 -15.83 -1.44
N GLU A 79 5.34 -15.20 -1.26
CA GLU A 79 4.09 -15.63 -1.90
C GLU A 79 3.86 -14.89 -3.21
N ARG A 80 4.02 -13.58 -3.22
CA ARG A 80 3.67 -12.70 -4.34
C ARG A 80 4.87 -12.25 -5.17
N GLY A 81 6.09 -12.52 -4.73
CA GLY A 81 7.31 -12.02 -5.39
C GLY A 81 7.42 -12.42 -6.85
N HIS A 82 6.94 -13.62 -7.22
CA HIS A 82 6.92 -14.08 -8.61
C HIS A 82 6.09 -13.19 -9.52
N VAL A 83 4.97 -12.63 -9.04
CA VAL A 83 4.14 -11.70 -9.81
C VAL A 83 4.90 -10.39 -10.07
N PHE A 84 5.50 -9.81 -9.03
CA PHE A 84 6.29 -8.58 -9.18
C PHE A 84 7.49 -8.78 -10.09
N THR A 85 8.19 -9.90 -9.96
CA THR A 85 9.32 -10.25 -10.83
C THR A 85 8.87 -10.35 -12.29
N ASP A 86 7.75 -11.00 -12.56
CA ASP A 86 7.17 -11.07 -13.89
C ASP A 86 6.89 -9.68 -14.48
N ARG A 87 6.28 -8.79 -13.68
CA ARG A 87 6.00 -7.41 -14.11
C ARG A 87 7.27 -6.59 -14.35
N ILE A 88 8.31 -6.77 -13.52
CA ILE A 88 9.62 -6.13 -13.73
C ILE A 88 10.22 -6.58 -15.06
N LEU A 89 10.11 -7.85 -15.41
CA LEU A 89 10.68 -8.40 -16.64
C LEU A 89 9.86 -8.07 -17.90
N HIS A 90 8.54 -8.06 -17.82
CA HIS A 90 7.69 -8.05 -19.00
C HIS A 90 6.80 -6.79 -19.16
N ALA A 91 6.47 -6.07 -18.08
CA ALA A 91 5.64 -4.88 -18.21
C ALA A 91 6.42 -3.75 -18.91
N ARG A 92 5.91 -3.29 -20.05
CA ARG A 92 6.53 -2.19 -20.80
C ARG A 92 5.48 -1.22 -21.34
N GLY A 93 5.73 0.07 -21.11
CA GLY A 93 5.05 1.15 -21.81
C GLY A 93 5.66 1.40 -23.18
N ALA A 94 4.88 1.90 -24.12
CA ALA A 94 5.39 2.21 -25.45
C ALA A 94 6.42 3.35 -25.44
N PHE A 95 6.27 4.30 -24.50
CA PHE A 95 7.19 5.43 -24.35
C PHE A 95 7.98 5.35 -23.04
N GLU A 96 7.33 4.98 -21.93
CA GLU A 96 7.99 5.00 -20.63
C GLU A 96 7.48 3.84 -19.74
N THR A 97 8.41 3.27 -18.99
CA THR A 97 8.13 2.30 -17.93
C THR A 97 8.77 2.79 -16.63
N MET A 98 8.00 2.84 -15.55
CA MET A 98 8.46 3.30 -14.25
C MET A 98 8.27 2.20 -13.20
N PHE A 99 9.35 1.87 -12.50
CA PHE A 99 9.32 0.99 -11.33
C PHE A 99 9.58 1.83 -10.08
N MET A 100 8.64 1.80 -9.14
CA MET A 100 8.72 2.58 -7.91
C MET A 100 8.85 1.64 -6.71
N GLY A 101 9.69 2.00 -5.76
CA GLY A 101 9.88 1.17 -4.58
C GLY A 101 10.97 1.68 -3.64
N ALA A 102 11.24 0.88 -2.60
CA ALA A 102 12.29 1.18 -1.66
C ALA A 102 13.68 0.99 -2.28
N GLU A 103 14.66 1.76 -1.80
CA GLU A 103 16.06 1.69 -2.26
C GLU A 103 16.65 0.28 -2.15
N THR A 104 16.14 -0.54 -1.23
CA THR A 104 16.56 -1.93 -1.05
C THR A 104 16.33 -2.80 -2.29
N ALA A 105 15.44 -2.41 -3.20
CA ALA A 105 15.23 -3.10 -4.48
C ALA A 105 16.27 -2.73 -5.55
N ALA A 106 17.04 -1.66 -5.37
CA ALA A 106 17.94 -1.15 -6.40
C ALA A 106 18.99 -2.17 -6.88
N PRO A 107 19.62 -2.98 -6.02
CA PRO A 107 20.58 -4.00 -6.51
C PRO A 107 19.94 -5.03 -7.43
N LEU A 108 18.73 -5.50 -7.10
CA LEU A 108 17.97 -6.44 -7.91
C LEU A 108 17.58 -5.80 -9.25
N LEU A 109 17.03 -4.59 -9.21
CA LEU A 109 16.61 -3.89 -10.42
C LEU A 109 17.79 -3.57 -11.36
N LYS A 110 18.96 -3.21 -10.83
CA LYS A 110 20.18 -2.99 -11.62
C LYS A 110 20.64 -4.27 -12.34
N ALA A 111 20.47 -5.42 -11.69
CA ALA A 111 20.82 -6.70 -12.29
C ALA A 111 19.84 -7.12 -13.40
N LEU A 112 18.52 -6.86 -13.19
CA LEU A 112 17.48 -7.26 -14.14
C LEU A 112 17.29 -6.26 -15.28
N LEU A 113 17.58 -4.99 -15.05
CA LEU A 113 17.33 -3.87 -15.95
C LEU A 113 18.59 -2.97 -16.03
N PRO A 114 19.67 -3.44 -16.65
CA PRO A 114 20.96 -2.73 -16.67
C PRO A 114 20.88 -1.35 -17.33
N ASP A 115 19.98 -1.17 -18.31
CA ASP A 115 19.81 0.08 -19.04
C ASP A 115 18.83 1.06 -18.37
N ALA A 116 18.24 0.69 -17.22
CA ALA A 116 17.28 1.56 -16.53
C ALA A 116 17.98 2.75 -15.87
N LYS A 117 17.33 3.92 -15.97
CA LYS A 117 17.76 5.11 -15.22
C LYS A 117 17.25 5.03 -13.80
N PHE A 118 18.12 5.22 -12.82
CA PHE A 118 17.76 5.22 -11.40
C PHE A 118 17.70 6.65 -10.88
N GLU A 119 16.55 7.00 -10.29
CA GLU A 119 16.35 8.26 -9.60
C GLU A 119 16.03 7.99 -8.13
N PHE A 120 16.84 8.54 -7.22
CA PHE A 120 16.63 8.44 -5.78
C PHE A 120 16.06 9.75 -5.25
N ARG A 121 15.10 9.63 -4.36
CA ARG A 121 14.50 10.79 -3.69
C ARG A 121 14.51 10.57 -2.18
N ASP A 122 14.97 11.55 -1.48
CA ASP A 122 14.95 11.56 -0.01
C ASP A 122 13.50 11.53 0.50
N ARG A 123 13.33 10.95 1.68
CA ARG A 123 12.03 10.98 2.36
C ARG A 123 11.60 12.41 2.65
N MET A 124 10.32 12.71 2.43
CA MET A 124 9.74 14.01 2.74
C MET A 124 9.72 14.30 4.24
N SER A 125 9.74 13.26 5.08
CA SER A 125 9.72 13.38 6.54
C SER A 125 10.96 12.75 7.15
N ARG A 126 11.53 13.44 8.14
CA ARG A 126 12.64 12.91 8.94
C ARG A 126 12.11 11.93 9.99
N LEU A 127 12.65 10.70 9.99
CA LEU A 127 12.41 9.75 11.06
C LEU A 127 13.47 9.90 12.14
N ALA A 128 13.04 9.97 13.40
CA ALA A 128 13.93 10.02 14.54
C ALA A 128 13.46 9.00 15.59
N TYR A 129 14.39 8.26 16.15
CA TYR A 129 14.09 7.37 17.26
C TYR A 129 13.89 8.17 18.56
N ALA A 130 12.70 8.04 19.15
CA ALA A 130 12.30 8.80 20.33
C ALA A 130 12.47 8.03 21.66
N GLY A 131 13.08 6.84 21.63
CA GLY A 131 13.26 5.96 22.77
C GLY A 131 11.97 5.22 23.20
N PRO A 132 12.09 4.30 24.17
CA PRO A 132 10.94 3.54 24.68
C PRO A 132 10.01 4.43 25.48
N LYS A 133 8.70 4.23 25.34
CA LYS A 133 7.67 4.96 26.08
C LYS A 133 6.56 4.03 26.56
N LYS A 134 6.01 4.30 27.73
CA LYS A 134 4.80 3.62 28.21
C LYS A 134 3.60 4.03 27.33
N LEU A 135 2.67 3.10 27.06
CA LEU A 135 1.46 3.35 26.26
C LEU A 135 0.67 4.57 26.80
N THR A 136 0.60 4.74 28.12
CA THR A 136 -0.08 5.86 28.76
C THR A 136 0.56 7.23 28.50
N ARG A 137 1.81 7.26 28.04
CA ARG A 137 2.60 8.48 27.79
C ARG A 137 2.84 8.74 26.31
N LEU A 138 2.24 7.94 25.42
CA LEU A 138 2.33 8.19 23.97
C LEU A 138 1.65 9.51 23.63
N PRO A 139 2.24 10.31 22.75
CA PRO A 139 1.60 11.53 22.26
C PRO A 139 0.30 11.23 21.51
N ARG A 140 -0.54 12.23 21.35
CA ARG A 140 -1.68 12.17 20.43
C ARG A 140 -1.17 11.97 18.99
N ARG A 141 -2.03 11.53 18.09
CA ARG A 141 -1.68 11.22 16.69
C ARG A 141 -0.61 10.15 16.58
N SER A 142 -0.68 9.14 17.46
CA SER A 142 0.22 7.97 17.44
C SER A 142 -0.44 6.75 16.83
N ALA A 143 0.30 6.04 15.99
CA ALA A 143 -0.01 4.66 15.65
C ALA A 143 0.77 3.69 16.54
N ILE A 144 0.13 2.63 16.99
CA ILE A 144 0.73 1.54 17.76
C ILE A 144 0.64 0.28 16.92
N VAL A 145 1.80 -0.25 16.56
CA VAL A 145 1.90 -1.45 15.72
C VAL A 145 2.14 -2.67 16.61
N ALA A 146 1.28 -3.67 16.47
CA ALA A 146 1.40 -4.97 17.10
C ALA A 146 1.46 -6.07 16.05
N PHE A 147 2.04 -7.21 16.41
CA PHE A 147 2.31 -8.29 15.45
C PHE A 147 1.34 -9.45 15.53
N SER A 148 0.36 -9.38 16.43
CA SER A 148 -0.76 -10.33 16.49
C SER A 148 -2.10 -9.61 16.58
N ALA A 149 -3.18 -10.26 16.13
CA ALA A 149 -4.52 -9.72 16.28
C ALA A 149 -4.95 -9.63 17.76
N ALA A 150 -4.49 -10.57 18.60
CA ALA A 150 -4.77 -10.57 20.03
C ALA A 150 -4.16 -9.32 20.69
N ASP A 151 -2.90 -9.00 20.40
CA ASP A 151 -2.23 -7.82 20.93
C ASP A 151 -2.90 -6.53 20.45
N VAL A 152 -3.31 -6.47 19.18
CA VAL A 152 -4.05 -5.31 18.65
C VAL A 152 -5.31 -5.05 19.47
N TYR A 153 -6.11 -6.09 19.74
CA TYR A 153 -7.34 -5.92 20.54
C TYR A 153 -7.05 -5.58 22.00
N GLN A 154 -6.05 -6.22 22.62
CA GLN A 154 -5.67 -5.91 24.01
C GLN A 154 -5.21 -4.46 24.16
N ILE A 155 -4.36 -3.99 23.23
CA ILE A 155 -3.88 -2.60 23.25
C ILE A 155 -5.05 -1.64 22.97
N ALA A 156 -5.94 -1.95 22.03
CA ALA A 156 -7.09 -1.12 21.73
C ALA A 156 -8.02 -0.97 22.96
N GLU A 157 -8.31 -2.07 23.65
CA GLU A 157 -9.09 -2.04 24.89
C GLU A 157 -8.40 -1.23 26.01
N PHE A 158 -7.09 -1.41 26.16
CA PHE A 158 -6.32 -0.61 27.12
C PHE A 158 -6.39 0.88 26.80
N VAL A 159 -6.15 1.27 25.54
CA VAL A 159 -6.20 2.67 25.10
C VAL A 159 -7.62 3.23 25.26
N LYS A 160 -8.66 2.46 24.93
CA LYS A 160 -10.05 2.86 25.14
C LYS A 160 -10.35 3.23 26.59
N ARG A 161 -9.88 2.41 27.54
CA ARG A 161 -10.10 2.66 28.99
C ARG A 161 -9.32 3.85 29.51
N GLN A 162 -8.12 4.09 28.99
CA GLN A 162 -7.19 5.08 29.56
C GLN A 162 -7.17 6.41 28.80
N ARG A 163 -7.52 6.40 27.50
CA ARG A 163 -7.27 7.51 26.60
C ARG A 163 -8.46 7.87 25.68
N GLY A 164 -9.63 7.31 25.94
CA GLY A 164 -10.88 7.69 25.29
C GLY A 164 -11.22 6.96 24.01
N GLY A 165 -10.32 6.19 23.41
CA GLY A 165 -10.61 5.39 22.22
C GLY A 165 -9.45 5.26 21.25
N ALA A 166 -9.57 4.30 20.34
CA ALA A 166 -8.62 4.06 19.27
C ALA A 166 -9.32 3.49 18.03
N ALA A 167 -8.85 3.86 16.86
CA ALA A 167 -9.16 3.16 15.63
C ALA A 167 -8.33 1.88 15.53
N VAL A 168 -8.89 0.85 14.88
CA VAL A 168 -8.21 -0.45 14.71
C VAL A 168 -8.09 -0.79 13.23
N VAL A 169 -6.87 -1.09 12.77
CA VAL A 169 -6.58 -1.46 11.39
C VAL A 169 -5.79 -2.76 11.34
N MET A 170 -6.33 -3.76 10.66
CA MET A 170 -5.71 -5.06 10.45
C MET A 170 -5.93 -5.55 9.02
N GLY A 171 -5.02 -6.39 8.52
CA GLY A 171 -5.10 -6.94 7.16
C GLY A 171 -6.38 -7.74 6.88
N ARG A 172 -6.94 -8.43 7.90
CA ARG A 172 -8.17 -9.22 7.80
C ARG A 172 -9.48 -8.43 7.83
N LEU A 173 -9.44 -7.12 8.09
CA LEU A 173 -10.65 -6.29 8.05
C LEU A 173 -11.11 -6.10 6.61
N SER A 174 -12.44 -6.05 6.41
CA SER A 174 -12.99 -5.68 5.12
C SER A 174 -12.50 -4.27 4.71
N PRO A 175 -12.36 -3.97 3.41
CA PRO A 175 -11.96 -2.64 2.96
C PRO A 175 -12.84 -1.52 3.53
N ARG A 176 -14.16 -1.74 3.57
CA ARG A 176 -15.13 -0.77 4.13
C ARG A 176 -14.86 -0.49 5.61
N THR A 177 -14.68 -1.54 6.41
CA THR A 177 -14.40 -1.39 7.85
C THR A 177 -13.06 -0.70 8.07
N ARG A 178 -12.04 -1.08 7.29
CA ARG A 178 -10.72 -0.46 7.38
C ARG A 178 -10.78 1.04 7.08
N ASN A 179 -11.48 1.44 6.00
CA ASN A 179 -11.63 2.84 5.64
C ASN A 179 -12.35 3.63 6.74
N ALA A 180 -13.44 3.10 7.31
CA ALA A 180 -14.15 3.74 8.41
C ALA A 180 -13.26 3.94 9.64
N GLN A 181 -12.40 2.97 9.97
CA GLN A 181 -11.44 3.11 11.07
C GLN A 181 -10.36 4.17 10.77
N VAL A 182 -9.88 4.22 9.54
CA VAL A 182 -8.93 5.25 9.08
C VAL A 182 -9.57 6.64 9.16
N GLU A 183 -10.81 6.79 8.73
CA GLU A 183 -11.55 8.05 8.80
C GLU A 183 -11.72 8.54 10.23
N LEU A 184 -12.09 7.68 11.19
CA LEU A 184 -12.18 8.02 12.62
C LEU A 184 -10.87 8.63 13.12
N TYR A 185 -9.73 8.06 12.72
CA TYR A 185 -8.44 8.58 13.12
C TYR A 185 -8.09 9.89 12.38
N GLN A 186 -8.31 9.96 11.07
CA GLN A 186 -7.97 11.14 10.26
C GLN A 186 -8.80 12.36 10.66
N ASN A 187 -10.09 12.17 10.92
CA ASN A 187 -10.99 13.23 11.37
C ASN A 187 -10.70 13.73 12.79
N GLY A 188 -9.87 13.00 13.56
CA GLY A 188 -9.54 13.36 14.92
C GLY A 188 -10.57 12.90 15.96
N ASP A 189 -11.52 12.03 15.59
CA ASP A 189 -12.48 11.43 16.50
C ASP A 189 -11.77 10.56 17.57
N VAL A 190 -10.63 10.00 17.20
CA VAL A 190 -9.71 9.27 18.09
C VAL A 190 -8.27 9.71 17.86
N ASP A 191 -7.49 9.75 18.94
CA ASP A 191 -6.07 10.17 18.91
C ASP A 191 -5.09 9.02 18.58
N PHE A 192 -5.56 7.78 18.65
CA PHE A 192 -4.71 6.60 18.51
C PHE A 192 -5.22 5.66 17.43
N LEU A 193 -4.29 5.08 16.72
CA LEU A 193 -4.52 4.03 15.74
C LEU A 193 -3.76 2.78 16.18
N ILE A 194 -4.45 1.66 16.37
CA ILE A 194 -3.82 0.38 16.70
C ILE A 194 -3.87 -0.49 15.45
N ALA A 195 -2.73 -0.98 15.02
CA ALA A 195 -2.67 -1.71 13.76
C ALA A 195 -1.70 -2.89 13.81
N THR A 196 -1.87 -3.82 12.88
CA THR A 196 -0.79 -4.73 12.50
C THR A 196 0.19 -4.03 11.57
N ASP A 197 1.29 -4.69 11.23
CA ASP A 197 2.26 -4.23 10.22
C ASP A 197 1.62 -3.96 8.84
N ALA A 198 0.40 -4.44 8.60
CA ALA A 198 -0.40 -4.06 7.42
C ALA A 198 -0.64 -2.53 7.29
N ILE A 199 -0.42 -1.75 8.35
CA ILE A 199 -0.46 -0.27 8.28
C ILE A 199 0.61 0.29 7.34
N GLY A 200 1.76 -0.38 7.22
CA GLY A 200 2.87 0.03 6.36
C GLY A 200 2.58 -0.14 4.87
N MET A 201 1.53 -0.88 4.53
CA MET A 201 1.16 -1.12 3.14
C MET A 201 -0.11 -0.34 2.79
N GLY A 202 0.06 0.76 2.09
CA GLY A 202 -1.02 1.39 1.35
C GLY A 202 -2.02 2.22 2.12
N LEU A 203 -1.68 2.69 3.30
CA LEU A 203 -2.47 3.68 4.02
C LEU A 203 -1.72 5.01 4.04
N ASN A 204 -2.31 6.01 3.42
CA ASN A 204 -1.80 7.38 3.52
C ASN A 204 -2.31 8.02 4.81
N LEU A 205 -1.56 7.85 5.90
CA LEU A 205 -1.92 8.31 7.24
C LEU A 205 -1.04 9.47 7.68
N ASP A 206 -1.65 10.51 8.20
CA ASP A 206 -0.94 11.58 8.88
C ASP A 206 -0.62 11.16 10.32
N LEU A 207 0.57 10.60 10.51
CA LEU A 207 1.06 10.06 11.77
C LEU A 207 2.17 10.95 12.33
N GLY A 208 1.99 11.45 13.54
CA GLY A 208 3.05 12.14 14.27
C GLY A 208 4.07 11.18 14.89
N HIS A 209 3.62 10.01 15.32
CA HIS A 209 4.44 9.03 16.02
C HIS A 209 4.02 7.60 15.64
N VAL A 210 5.00 6.72 15.56
CA VAL A 210 4.78 5.27 15.43
C VAL A 210 5.48 4.56 16.58
N ALA A 211 4.74 3.77 17.33
CA ALA A 211 5.24 2.95 18.42
C ALA A 211 5.11 1.47 18.04
N LEU A 212 6.16 0.71 18.19
CA LEU A 212 6.13 -0.75 18.07
C LEU A 212 5.84 -1.34 19.46
N SER A 213 4.88 -2.25 19.55
CA SER A 213 4.53 -2.92 20.82
C SER A 213 5.56 -3.98 21.25
N ALA A 214 6.34 -4.48 20.28
CA ALA A 214 7.45 -5.40 20.46
C ALA A 214 8.53 -5.11 19.42
N ASP A 215 9.76 -5.52 19.70
CA ASP A 215 10.92 -5.39 18.83
C ASP A 215 11.17 -6.65 17.96
N MET A 216 10.46 -7.73 18.28
CA MET A 216 10.50 -8.98 17.52
C MET A 216 9.12 -9.35 17.00
N LYS A 217 9.07 -9.87 15.77
CA LYS A 217 7.90 -10.45 15.13
C LYS A 217 8.18 -11.92 14.84
N PHE A 218 7.25 -12.80 15.26
CA PHE A 218 7.31 -14.20 14.88
C PHE A 218 7.04 -14.33 13.37
N ASP A 219 7.99 -14.90 12.63
CA ASP A 219 7.94 -15.04 11.16
C ASP A 219 7.47 -16.44 10.70
N GLY A 220 6.97 -17.27 11.64
CA GLY A 220 6.54 -18.65 11.37
C GLY A 220 7.68 -19.67 11.42
N ARG A 221 8.89 -19.28 11.84
CA ARG A 221 10.03 -20.18 12.09
C ARG A 221 10.44 -20.08 13.55
N GLN A 222 10.80 -21.23 14.15
CA GLN A 222 11.48 -21.28 15.44
C GLN A 222 12.96 -21.03 15.27
#